data_0089e0c92e3984212f5fb17cfd576bd5
#
_entry.id   0089e0c92e3984212f5fb17cfd576bd5
#
_cell.length_a   1.000
_cell.length_b   1.000
_cell.length_c   1.000
_cell.angle_alpha   90.00
_cell.angle_beta   90.00
_cell.angle_gamma   90.00
#
_symmetry.space_group_name_H-M   'P 1'
#
loop_
_entity.id
_entity.type
_entity.pdbx_description
1 polymer ?
#
loop_
_entity_poly.entity_id
_entity_poly.type
_entity_poly.pdbx_seq_one_letter_code
_entity_poly.pdbx_strand_id
1 'polypeptide(L)'
;MRLTTFEINTIKQNANNIFGDTTKIYLFGSRVDDSKKGGDIDLYIISENQDNLYDKKIKFLSALERSLGEQKIDVVIAKDKNRLIEKEAITQGIELNLENIKLEKIFKECDKHLQRIDEAYNDMSAFMPLTAAKYVNLSKDDVQAIDQYLFRFSKLQDSMGEKLFKVLLGRFQENIDRLSFLDIIKKLEKYVSMDIANEWQDLRKIRNQLTHEYEDDAIEMANIINLIYAKKGIIESIYLTIKEKYYENTQHPFLE
;
A
#
# COMPACT_ATOMS: atom_id res chain seq x y z
N MET A 1 10.29 4.95 -2.86
CA MET A 1 10.73 4.85 -4.28
C MET A 1 10.76 6.24 -4.91
N ARG A 2 11.86 6.63 -5.53
CA ARG A 2 12.09 7.97 -6.09
C ARG A 2 12.10 7.97 -7.62
N LEU A 3 10.99 7.54 -8.22
CA LEU A 3 10.66 7.73 -9.64
C LEU A 3 9.31 8.42 -9.77
N THR A 4 9.19 9.31 -10.73
CA THR A 4 7.91 9.92 -11.11
C THR A 4 7.07 8.92 -11.93
N THR A 5 5.77 9.15 -12.00
CA THR A 5 4.88 8.33 -12.84
C THR A 5 5.27 8.41 -14.32
N PHE A 6 5.79 9.56 -14.76
CA PHE A 6 6.29 9.74 -16.13
C PHE A 6 7.52 8.86 -16.41
N GLU A 7 8.53 8.88 -15.51
CA GLU A 7 9.73 8.03 -15.64
C GLU A 7 9.35 6.55 -15.68
N ILE A 8 8.45 6.11 -14.80
CA ILE A 8 7.99 4.72 -14.75
C ILE A 8 7.32 4.30 -16.06
N ASN A 9 6.37 5.10 -16.56
CA ASN A 9 5.68 4.82 -17.82
C ASN A 9 6.66 4.78 -18.99
N THR A 10 7.60 5.72 -19.03
CA THR A 10 8.62 5.81 -20.08
C THR A 10 9.53 4.57 -20.06
N ILE A 11 10.00 4.15 -18.88
CA ILE A 11 10.82 2.95 -18.72
C ILE A 11 10.06 1.71 -19.20
N LYS A 12 8.81 1.52 -18.74
CA LYS A 12 7.98 0.37 -19.12
C LYS A 12 7.71 0.33 -20.61
N GLN A 13 7.26 1.43 -21.19
CA GLN A 13 6.93 1.50 -22.61
C GLN A 13 8.15 1.17 -23.50
N ASN A 14 9.30 1.75 -23.20
CA ASN A 14 10.52 1.46 -23.95
C ASN A 14 10.99 0.02 -23.76
N ALA A 15 10.86 -0.54 -22.55
CA ALA A 15 11.21 -1.93 -22.31
C ALA A 15 10.30 -2.91 -23.07
N ASN A 16 8.98 -2.71 -23.02
CA ASN A 16 8.02 -3.53 -23.75
C ASN A 16 8.30 -3.49 -25.26
N ASN A 17 8.54 -2.30 -25.81
CA ASN A 17 8.85 -2.13 -27.23
C ASN A 17 10.15 -2.83 -27.67
N ILE A 18 11.13 -2.97 -26.78
CA ILE A 18 12.46 -3.48 -27.12
C ILE A 18 12.65 -4.95 -26.73
N PHE A 19 12.13 -5.34 -25.56
CA PHE A 19 12.30 -6.69 -25.00
C PHE A 19 11.05 -7.55 -25.11
N GLY A 20 9.86 -6.96 -25.38
CA GLY A 20 8.56 -7.63 -25.45
C GLY A 20 7.65 -7.37 -24.25
N ASP A 21 6.35 -7.61 -24.43
CA ASP A 21 5.30 -7.25 -23.46
C ASP A 21 5.35 -8.05 -22.15
N THR A 22 5.95 -9.25 -22.17
CA THR A 22 6.14 -10.11 -20.98
C THR A 22 7.34 -9.70 -20.11
N THR A 23 8.02 -8.60 -20.48
CA THR A 23 9.24 -8.14 -19.78
C THR A 23 8.92 -7.65 -18.37
N LYS A 24 9.60 -8.23 -17.37
CA LYS A 24 9.58 -7.73 -16.00
C LYS A 24 10.75 -6.78 -15.75
N ILE A 25 10.47 -5.65 -15.10
CA ILE A 25 11.45 -4.62 -14.80
C ILE A 25 11.40 -4.33 -13.32
N TYR A 26 12.56 -4.37 -12.68
CA TYR A 26 12.70 -4.01 -11.27
C TYR A 26 13.58 -2.76 -11.15
N LEU A 27 13.14 -1.80 -10.34
CA LEU A 27 13.98 -0.74 -9.82
C LEU A 27 14.69 -1.27 -8.57
N PHE A 28 15.99 -1.14 -8.49
CA PHE A 28 16.75 -1.52 -7.30
C PHE A 28 17.75 -0.44 -6.89
N GLY A 29 18.64 -0.70 -5.94
CA GLY A 29 19.64 0.27 -5.51
C GLY A 29 19.07 1.43 -4.68
N SER A 30 19.70 2.60 -4.77
CA SER A 30 19.41 3.72 -3.86
C SER A 30 18.04 4.37 -4.03
N ARG A 31 17.43 4.28 -5.23
CA ARG A 31 16.14 4.91 -5.51
C ARG A 31 14.92 4.13 -5.01
N VAL A 32 15.10 2.90 -4.54
CA VAL A 32 14.04 2.12 -3.89
C VAL A 32 13.67 2.72 -2.54
N ASP A 33 14.66 3.29 -1.84
CA ASP A 33 14.53 3.85 -0.50
C ASP A 33 14.52 5.38 -0.55
N ASP A 34 13.46 5.99 0.02
CA ASP A 34 13.30 7.45 0.05
C ASP A 34 14.28 8.13 1.01
N SER A 35 14.87 7.40 1.96
CA SER A 35 15.85 7.90 2.93
C SER A 35 17.29 7.95 2.39
N LYS A 36 17.58 7.16 1.36
CA LYS A 36 18.93 7.09 0.78
C LYS A 36 19.18 8.24 -0.20
N LYS A 37 20.41 8.75 -0.22
CA LYS A 37 20.87 9.74 -1.22
C LYS A 37 21.48 8.98 -2.40
N GLY A 38 21.12 9.34 -3.62
CA GLY A 38 21.65 8.77 -4.86
C GLY A 38 20.85 9.26 -6.06
N GLY A 39 21.49 9.47 -7.21
CA GLY A 39 20.89 10.00 -8.44
C GLY A 39 20.65 8.94 -9.51
N ASP A 40 21.35 7.82 -9.44
CA ASP A 40 21.35 6.79 -10.48
C ASP A 40 20.05 5.99 -10.47
N ILE A 41 19.59 5.59 -11.66
CA ILE A 41 18.44 4.69 -11.84
C ILE A 41 19.01 3.30 -12.14
N ASP A 42 18.88 2.38 -11.20
CA ASP A 42 19.31 1.00 -11.34
C ASP A 42 18.14 0.11 -11.76
N LEU A 43 18.17 -0.46 -12.96
CA LEU A 43 17.11 -1.28 -13.53
C LEU A 43 17.60 -2.72 -13.73
N TYR A 44 16.78 -3.68 -13.30
CA TYR A 44 16.97 -5.09 -13.59
C TYR A 44 15.85 -5.59 -14.49
N ILE A 45 16.20 -6.19 -15.62
CA ILE A 45 15.27 -6.61 -16.67
C ILE A 45 15.30 -8.13 -16.81
N ILE A 46 14.11 -8.74 -16.72
CA ILE A 46 13.89 -10.14 -17.04
C ILE A 46 13.08 -10.19 -18.33
N SER A 47 13.67 -10.72 -19.41
CA SER A 47 13.01 -10.92 -20.69
C SER A 47 12.97 -12.41 -21.02
N GLU A 48 11.84 -12.88 -21.55
CA GLU A 48 11.74 -14.24 -22.08
C GLU A 48 12.53 -14.40 -23.38
N ASN A 49 12.58 -13.35 -24.20
CA ASN A 49 13.35 -13.33 -25.43
C ASN A 49 14.81 -13.00 -25.13
N GLN A 50 15.67 -14.02 -25.23
CA GLN A 50 17.09 -13.94 -24.95
C GLN A 50 17.95 -13.51 -26.16
N ASP A 51 17.33 -13.26 -27.33
CA ASP A 51 18.06 -12.90 -28.54
C ASP A 51 18.60 -11.48 -28.48
N ASN A 52 19.86 -11.29 -28.88
CA ASN A 52 20.51 -10.00 -29.03
C ASN A 52 20.39 -9.06 -27.80
N LEU A 53 20.46 -9.62 -26.59
CA LEU A 53 20.25 -8.86 -25.34
C LEU A 53 21.21 -7.67 -25.20
N TYR A 54 22.43 -7.77 -25.72
CA TYR A 54 23.39 -6.67 -25.67
C TYR A 54 22.92 -5.47 -26.51
N ASP A 55 22.52 -5.72 -27.75
CA ASP A 55 22.01 -4.67 -28.65
C ASP A 55 20.70 -4.08 -28.14
N LYS A 56 19.82 -4.93 -27.59
CA LYS A 56 18.60 -4.48 -26.93
C LYS A 56 18.88 -3.57 -25.74
N LYS A 57 19.89 -3.91 -24.91
CA LYS A 57 20.32 -3.05 -23.79
C LYS A 57 20.78 -1.68 -24.27
N ILE A 58 21.62 -1.61 -25.32
CA ILE A 58 22.10 -0.35 -25.87
C ILE A 58 20.93 0.49 -26.41
N LYS A 59 20.03 -0.13 -27.19
CA LYS A 59 18.82 0.53 -27.71
C LYS A 59 17.95 1.07 -26.59
N PHE A 60 17.79 0.30 -25.53
CA PHE A 60 16.99 0.69 -24.37
C PHE A 60 17.58 1.89 -23.64
N LEU A 61 18.88 1.87 -23.33
CA LEU A 61 19.59 3.00 -22.72
C LEU A 61 19.47 4.26 -23.57
N SER A 62 19.71 4.16 -24.90
CA SER A 62 19.57 5.30 -25.82
C SER A 62 18.13 5.82 -25.93
N ALA A 63 17.12 4.96 -25.81
CA ALA A 63 15.73 5.36 -25.80
C ALA A 63 15.36 6.09 -24.50
N LEU A 64 15.87 5.61 -23.37
CA LEU A 64 15.64 6.25 -22.06
C LEU A 64 16.33 7.61 -22.00
N GLU A 65 17.57 7.74 -22.45
CA GLU A 65 18.30 9.02 -22.49
C GLU A 65 17.55 10.07 -23.33
N ARG A 66 17.03 9.68 -24.49
CA ARG A 66 16.22 10.59 -25.34
C ARG A 66 14.92 11.03 -24.68
N SER A 67 14.31 10.18 -23.88
CA SER A 67 12.98 10.44 -23.31
C SER A 67 13.05 11.09 -21.92
N LEU A 68 14.07 10.78 -21.12
CA LEU A 68 14.21 11.22 -19.73
C LEU A 68 15.28 12.32 -19.54
N GLY A 69 16.07 12.61 -20.61
CA GLY A 69 17.21 13.52 -20.54
C GLY A 69 18.47 12.86 -19.96
N GLU A 70 19.50 13.66 -19.72
CA GLU A 70 20.77 13.18 -19.15
C GLU A 70 20.59 12.71 -17.71
N GLN A 71 20.47 11.41 -17.54
CA GLN A 71 20.44 10.74 -16.25
C GLN A 71 21.34 9.51 -16.30
N LYS A 72 22.02 9.23 -15.20
CA LYS A 72 22.76 7.98 -15.10
C LYS A 72 21.78 6.83 -14.86
N ILE A 73 21.72 5.92 -15.83
CA ILE A 73 20.84 4.75 -15.80
C ILE A 73 21.70 3.51 -16.00
N ASP A 74 21.72 2.65 -15.00
CA ASP A 74 22.37 1.35 -15.06
C ASP A 74 21.34 0.25 -15.30
N VAL A 75 21.61 -0.62 -16.29
CA VAL A 75 20.71 -1.71 -16.65
C VAL A 75 21.43 -3.04 -16.50
N VAL A 76 20.89 -3.90 -15.67
CA VAL A 76 21.29 -5.30 -15.54
C VAL A 76 20.23 -6.16 -16.21
N ILE A 77 20.64 -7.03 -17.15
CA ILE A 77 19.75 -8.01 -17.78
C ILE A 77 19.96 -9.35 -17.09
N ALA A 78 18.86 -10.04 -16.80
CA ALA A 78 18.87 -11.36 -16.19
C ALA A 78 19.70 -12.37 -17.00
N LYS A 79 20.67 -13.00 -16.34
CA LYS A 79 21.50 -14.06 -16.90
C LYS A 79 21.67 -15.22 -15.96
N ASP A 80 21.93 -14.96 -14.68
CA ASP A 80 22.18 -15.97 -13.66
C ASP A 80 21.68 -15.45 -12.31
N LYS A 81 20.60 -16.04 -11.85
CA LYS A 81 19.94 -15.70 -10.57
C LYS A 81 20.85 -15.83 -9.33
N ASN A 82 22.00 -16.49 -9.47
CA ASN A 82 22.97 -16.65 -8.39
C ASN A 82 23.92 -15.45 -8.23
N ARG A 83 24.00 -14.56 -9.22
CA ARG A 83 24.81 -13.33 -9.12
C ARG A 83 24.27 -12.43 -8.02
N LEU A 84 25.15 -11.88 -7.20
CA LEU A 84 24.77 -11.03 -6.05
C LEU A 84 23.88 -9.85 -6.47
N ILE A 85 24.23 -9.18 -7.58
CA ILE A 85 23.43 -8.05 -8.08
C ILE A 85 22.02 -8.45 -8.53
N GLU A 86 21.85 -9.65 -9.09
CA GLU A 86 20.54 -10.16 -9.50
C GLU A 86 19.71 -10.59 -8.28
N LYS A 87 20.35 -11.19 -7.27
CA LYS A 87 19.71 -11.48 -5.99
C LYS A 87 19.23 -10.20 -5.30
N GLU A 88 20.09 -9.19 -5.24
CA GLU A 88 19.72 -7.89 -4.65
C GLU A 88 18.54 -7.26 -5.40
N ALA A 89 18.60 -7.24 -6.74
CA ALA A 89 17.54 -6.68 -7.57
C ALA A 89 16.19 -7.40 -7.37
N ILE A 90 16.19 -8.73 -7.17
CA ILE A 90 14.97 -9.52 -6.95
C ILE A 90 14.45 -9.37 -5.51
N THR A 91 15.35 -9.37 -4.50
CA THR A 91 14.93 -9.39 -3.09
C THR A 91 14.62 -8.02 -2.51
N GLN A 92 15.29 -6.97 -3.00
CA GLN A 92 15.15 -5.59 -2.51
C GLN A 92 14.55 -4.65 -3.56
N GLY A 93 14.47 -5.07 -4.81
CA GLY A 93 13.93 -4.29 -5.91
C GLY A 93 12.41 -4.21 -5.88
N ILE A 94 11.88 -3.13 -6.45
CA ILE A 94 10.46 -2.93 -6.66
C ILE A 94 10.14 -3.17 -8.14
N GLU A 95 9.29 -4.15 -8.43
CA GLU A 95 8.81 -4.34 -9.79
C GLU A 95 8.08 -3.10 -10.28
N LEU A 96 8.51 -2.56 -11.42
CA LEU A 96 7.90 -1.39 -12.05
C LEU A 96 6.57 -1.78 -12.73
N ASN A 97 5.66 -2.33 -11.96
CA ASN A 97 4.27 -2.53 -12.35
C ASN A 97 3.44 -1.36 -11.80
N LEU A 98 2.61 -0.72 -12.64
CA LEU A 98 1.79 0.43 -12.21
C LEU A 98 0.84 0.08 -11.06
N GLU A 99 0.35 -1.17 -11.02
CA GLU A 99 -0.50 -1.64 -9.93
C GLU A 99 0.30 -1.80 -8.64
N ASN A 100 1.51 -2.36 -8.71
CA ASN A 100 2.40 -2.46 -7.56
C ASN A 100 2.73 -1.07 -7.00
N ILE A 101 3.01 -0.11 -7.89
CA ILE A 101 3.30 1.27 -7.50
C ILE A 101 2.10 1.94 -6.83
N LYS A 102 0.89 1.69 -7.35
CA LYS A 102 -0.34 2.17 -6.71
C LYS A 102 -0.51 1.55 -5.33
N LEU A 103 -0.31 0.23 -5.20
CA LEU A 103 -0.38 -0.48 -3.93
C LEU A 103 0.63 0.06 -2.92
N GLU A 104 1.89 0.23 -3.29
CA GLU A 104 2.92 0.81 -2.43
C GLU A 104 2.56 2.21 -1.91
N LYS A 105 1.96 3.05 -2.77
CA LYS A 105 1.47 4.37 -2.34
C LYS A 105 0.32 4.26 -1.34
N ILE A 106 -0.61 3.32 -1.57
CA ILE A 106 -1.74 3.09 -0.67
C ILE A 106 -1.25 2.53 0.66
N PHE A 107 -0.32 1.59 0.66
CA PHE A 107 0.29 1.08 1.90
C PHE A 107 0.98 2.20 2.70
N LYS A 108 1.77 3.05 2.06
CA LYS A 108 2.38 4.21 2.73
C LYS A 108 1.33 5.18 3.31
N GLU A 109 0.19 5.36 2.65
CA GLU A 109 -0.92 6.17 3.15
C GLU A 109 -1.55 5.51 4.40
N CYS A 110 -1.83 4.20 4.32
CA CYS A 110 -2.39 3.44 5.44
C CYS A 110 -1.42 3.39 6.64
N ASP A 111 -0.12 3.18 6.41
CA ASP A 111 0.91 3.19 7.46
C ASP A 111 0.90 4.52 8.23
N LYS A 112 0.81 5.65 7.52
CA LYS A 112 0.74 6.97 8.16
C LYS A 112 -0.53 7.14 8.99
N HIS A 113 -1.66 6.60 8.51
CA HIS A 113 -2.89 6.65 9.29
C HIS A 113 -2.78 5.77 10.53
N LEU A 114 -2.26 4.54 10.40
CA LEU A 114 -2.09 3.63 11.52
C LEU A 114 -1.15 4.21 12.58
N GLN A 115 0.00 4.75 12.17
CA GLN A 115 0.92 5.43 13.10
C GLN A 115 0.22 6.53 13.90
N ARG A 116 -0.59 7.36 13.23
CA ARG A 116 -1.33 8.44 13.91
C ARG A 116 -2.48 7.93 14.79
N ILE A 117 -3.04 6.78 14.46
CA ILE A 117 -4.00 6.08 15.32
C ILE A 117 -3.30 5.60 16.58
N ASP A 118 -2.10 5.00 16.46
CA ASP A 118 -1.32 4.51 17.60
C ASP A 118 -0.93 5.63 18.55
N GLU A 119 -0.45 6.76 18.02
CA GLU A 119 -0.13 7.95 18.80
C GLU A 119 -1.36 8.40 19.62
N ALA A 120 -2.49 8.64 18.96
CA ALA A 120 -3.71 9.10 19.62
C ALA A 120 -4.32 8.04 20.56
N TYR A 121 -4.25 6.75 20.20
CA TYR A 121 -4.69 5.64 21.05
C TYR A 121 -3.93 5.60 22.38
N ASN A 122 -2.63 5.82 22.35
CA ASN A 122 -1.79 5.87 23.54
C ASN A 122 -2.15 7.09 24.40
N ASP A 123 -2.34 8.26 23.80
CA ASP A 123 -2.77 9.46 24.52
C ASP A 123 -4.14 9.26 25.20
N MET A 124 -5.08 8.62 24.50
CA MET A 124 -6.42 8.31 25.03
C MET A 124 -6.39 7.29 26.17
N SER A 125 -5.37 6.43 26.25
CA SER A 125 -5.30 5.33 27.23
C SER A 125 -5.43 5.78 28.69
N ALA A 126 -5.04 7.01 29.00
CA ALA A 126 -5.07 7.58 30.34
C ALA A 126 -6.52 7.83 30.86
N PHE A 127 -7.48 8.07 29.95
CA PHE A 127 -8.83 8.43 30.33
C PHE A 127 -9.91 7.45 29.80
N MET A 128 -9.56 6.52 28.93
CA MET A 128 -10.47 5.49 28.46
C MET A 128 -10.72 4.40 29.53
N PRO A 129 -11.89 3.75 29.59
CA PRO A 129 -13.08 4.09 28.82
C PRO A 129 -13.79 5.35 29.31
N LEU A 130 -14.51 6.00 28.37
CA LEU A 130 -15.31 7.19 28.67
C LEU A 130 -16.64 6.82 29.36
N THR A 131 -17.00 7.63 30.34
CA THR A 131 -18.37 7.75 30.84
C THR A 131 -18.97 9.09 30.41
N ALA A 132 -20.27 9.29 30.46
CA ALA A 132 -20.87 10.60 30.19
C ALA A 132 -20.25 11.73 31.02
N ALA A 133 -19.99 11.46 32.32
CA ALA A 133 -19.38 12.43 33.21
C ALA A 133 -17.93 12.76 32.83
N LYS A 134 -17.14 11.78 32.37
CA LYS A 134 -15.81 12.04 31.84
C LYS A 134 -15.85 12.82 30.54
N TYR A 135 -16.76 12.44 29.63
CA TYR A 135 -16.90 13.06 28.30
C TYR A 135 -17.15 14.57 28.40
N VAL A 136 -18.08 15.02 29.24
CA VAL A 136 -18.38 16.44 29.41
C VAL A 136 -17.27 17.25 30.11
N ASN A 137 -16.32 16.56 30.76
CA ASN A 137 -15.22 17.17 31.50
C ASN A 137 -13.85 16.92 30.85
N LEU A 138 -13.80 16.49 29.59
CA LEU A 138 -12.57 16.29 28.86
C LEU A 138 -11.76 17.60 28.77
N SER A 139 -10.46 17.50 28.94
CA SER A 139 -9.55 18.61 28.65
C SER A 139 -9.47 18.87 27.14
N LYS A 140 -8.94 20.04 26.77
CA LYS A 140 -8.71 20.35 25.35
C LYS A 140 -7.80 19.33 24.67
N ASP A 141 -6.78 18.87 25.37
CA ASP A 141 -5.80 17.91 24.84
C ASP A 141 -6.45 16.52 24.68
N ASP A 142 -7.33 16.10 25.61
CA ASP A 142 -8.09 14.86 25.48
C ASP A 142 -9.04 14.89 24.28
N VAL A 143 -9.73 16.01 24.05
CA VAL A 143 -10.60 16.21 22.87
C VAL A 143 -9.77 16.12 21.60
N GLN A 144 -8.60 16.76 21.54
CA GLN A 144 -7.72 16.69 20.37
C GLN A 144 -7.24 15.26 20.09
N ALA A 145 -6.93 14.47 21.13
CA ALA A 145 -6.55 13.07 20.96
C ALA A 145 -7.72 12.24 20.38
N ILE A 146 -8.94 12.44 20.89
CA ILE A 146 -10.14 11.79 20.37
C ILE A 146 -10.37 12.17 18.90
N ASP A 147 -10.35 13.46 18.56
CA ASP A 147 -10.56 13.95 17.20
C ASP A 147 -9.51 13.36 16.24
N GLN A 148 -8.23 13.36 16.64
CA GLN A 148 -7.18 12.74 15.84
C GLN A 148 -7.45 11.26 15.63
N TYR A 149 -7.81 10.52 16.69
CA TYR A 149 -8.09 9.09 16.63
C TYR A 149 -9.24 8.79 15.68
N LEU A 150 -10.40 9.41 15.88
CA LEU A 150 -11.60 9.19 15.07
C LEU A 150 -11.39 9.55 13.61
N PHE A 151 -10.74 10.69 13.35
CA PHE A 151 -10.40 11.12 12.00
C PHE A 151 -9.46 10.13 11.31
N ARG A 152 -8.39 9.70 11.97
CA ARG A 152 -7.41 8.79 11.39
C ARG A 152 -7.96 7.38 11.22
N PHE A 153 -8.75 6.90 12.15
CA PHE A 153 -9.47 5.64 12.04
C PHE A 153 -10.38 5.62 10.81
N SER A 154 -11.19 6.66 10.63
CA SER A 154 -12.07 6.81 9.46
C SER A 154 -11.25 6.87 8.16
N LYS A 155 -10.13 7.61 8.14
CA LYS A 155 -9.26 7.70 6.95
C LYS A 155 -8.56 6.39 6.62
N LEU A 156 -8.13 5.61 7.62
CA LEU A 156 -7.58 4.28 7.39
C LEU A 156 -8.64 3.38 6.77
N GLN A 157 -9.85 3.38 7.32
CA GLN A 157 -10.96 2.59 6.79
C GLN A 157 -11.33 2.98 5.35
N ASP A 158 -11.37 4.29 5.03
CA ASP A 158 -11.62 4.77 3.65
C ASP A 158 -10.50 4.31 2.70
N SER A 159 -9.23 4.49 3.09
CA SER A 159 -8.10 4.10 2.25
C SER A 159 -8.04 2.60 2.00
N MET A 160 -8.38 1.78 3.00
CA MET A 160 -8.48 0.34 2.83
C MET A 160 -9.67 -0.05 1.93
N GLY A 161 -10.89 0.43 2.25
CA GLY A 161 -12.11 0.01 1.56
C GLY A 161 -12.23 0.53 0.13
N GLU A 162 -11.92 1.81 -0.09
CA GLU A 162 -12.11 2.43 -1.40
C GLU A 162 -10.94 2.20 -2.36
N LYS A 163 -9.70 2.06 -1.82
CA LYS A 163 -8.48 1.98 -2.62
C LYS A 163 -7.80 0.62 -2.54
N LEU A 164 -7.35 0.21 -1.31
CA LEU A 164 -6.51 -0.97 -1.12
C LEU A 164 -7.18 -2.25 -1.62
N PHE A 165 -8.40 -2.51 -1.17
CA PHE A 165 -9.11 -3.74 -1.50
C PHE A 165 -9.33 -3.90 -3.00
N LYS A 166 -9.72 -2.82 -3.68
CA LYS A 166 -9.95 -2.83 -5.12
C LYS A 166 -8.65 -3.04 -5.91
N VAL A 167 -7.61 -2.27 -5.60
CA VAL A 167 -6.34 -2.36 -6.35
C VAL A 167 -5.67 -3.71 -6.12
N LEU A 168 -5.74 -4.24 -4.89
CA LEU A 168 -5.19 -5.57 -4.59
C LEU A 168 -5.93 -6.67 -5.34
N LEU A 169 -7.28 -6.65 -5.33
CA LEU A 169 -8.07 -7.66 -6.03
C LEU A 169 -7.90 -7.57 -7.55
N GLY A 170 -7.72 -6.36 -8.10
CA GLY A 170 -7.48 -6.13 -9.53
C GLY A 170 -6.25 -6.84 -10.09
N ARG A 171 -5.26 -7.16 -9.23
CA ARG A 171 -4.10 -7.98 -9.63
C ARG A 171 -4.45 -9.43 -9.96
N PHE A 172 -5.51 -9.94 -9.35
CA PHE A 172 -5.87 -11.36 -9.43
C PHE A 172 -7.08 -11.62 -10.31
N GLN A 173 -7.81 -10.56 -10.71
CA GLN A 173 -9.06 -10.72 -11.43
C GLN A 173 -9.29 -9.60 -12.45
N GLU A 174 -9.73 -10.00 -13.66
CA GLU A 174 -10.28 -9.09 -14.63
C GLU A 174 -11.71 -8.66 -14.22
N ASN A 175 -12.09 -7.42 -14.51
CA ASN A 175 -13.44 -6.86 -14.31
C ASN A 175 -13.92 -6.68 -12.86
N ILE A 176 -13.06 -6.17 -11.98
CA ILE A 176 -13.47 -5.80 -10.61
C ILE A 176 -14.51 -4.67 -10.54
N ASP A 177 -14.58 -3.82 -11.57
CA ASP A 177 -15.49 -2.66 -11.59
C ASP A 177 -16.99 -3.04 -11.55
N ARG A 178 -17.30 -4.30 -11.84
CA ARG A 178 -18.68 -4.85 -11.79
C ARG A 178 -19.01 -5.53 -10.47
N LEU A 179 -18.05 -5.69 -9.59
CA LEU A 179 -18.24 -6.38 -8.31
C LEU A 179 -18.85 -5.44 -7.27
N SER A 180 -19.79 -5.96 -6.50
CA SER A 180 -20.23 -5.27 -5.29
C SER A 180 -19.09 -5.22 -4.27
N PHE A 181 -19.16 -4.25 -3.35
CA PHE A 181 -18.15 -4.16 -2.28
C PHE A 181 -18.09 -5.44 -1.42
N LEU A 182 -19.22 -6.08 -1.19
CA LEU A 182 -19.29 -7.34 -0.45
C LEU A 182 -18.58 -8.48 -1.20
N ASP A 183 -18.73 -8.53 -2.54
CA ASP A 183 -18.03 -9.52 -3.36
C ASP A 183 -16.52 -9.30 -3.34
N ILE A 184 -16.08 -8.04 -3.34
CA ILE A 184 -14.66 -7.68 -3.20
C ILE A 184 -14.11 -8.24 -1.89
N ILE A 185 -14.80 -7.99 -0.76
CA ILE A 185 -14.33 -8.47 0.55
C ILE A 185 -14.30 -10.00 0.60
N LYS A 186 -15.36 -10.69 0.16
CA LYS A 186 -15.41 -12.16 0.14
C LYS A 186 -14.29 -12.79 -0.69
N LYS A 187 -13.85 -12.11 -1.76
CA LYS A 187 -12.72 -12.57 -2.56
C LYS A 187 -11.39 -12.32 -1.86
N LEU A 188 -11.26 -11.19 -1.18
CA LEU A 188 -10.08 -10.89 -0.35
C LEU A 188 -9.94 -11.86 0.82
N GLU A 189 -11.02 -12.28 1.45
CA GLU A 189 -11.01 -13.31 2.52
C GLU A 189 -10.30 -14.59 2.08
N LYS A 190 -10.59 -15.03 0.84
CA LYS A 190 -9.92 -16.21 0.27
C LYS A 190 -8.42 -15.99 0.07
N TYR A 191 -8.04 -14.76 -0.28
CA TYR A 191 -6.63 -14.41 -0.50
C TYR A 191 -5.83 -14.34 0.80
N VAL A 192 -6.40 -13.77 1.85
CA VAL A 192 -5.72 -13.59 3.15
C VAL A 192 -6.03 -14.69 4.17
N SER A 193 -6.93 -15.63 3.84
CA SER A 193 -7.40 -16.69 4.75
C SER A 193 -7.89 -16.15 6.11
N MET A 194 -8.62 -15.02 6.08
CA MET A 194 -9.14 -14.32 7.25
C MET A 194 -10.59 -13.90 7.00
N ASP A 195 -11.46 -14.06 7.99
CA ASP A 195 -12.85 -13.55 7.95
C ASP A 195 -12.82 -12.02 8.15
N ILE A 196 -13.02 -11.28 7.06
CA ILE A 196 -12.99 -9.81 7.06
C ILE A 196 -14.41 -9.24 6.96
N ALA A 197 -15.35 -9.95 6.30
CA ALA A 197 -16.63 -9.37 5.90
C ALA A 197 -17.46 -8.91 7.09
N ASN A 198 -17.57 -9.74 8.13
CA ASN A 198 -18.35 -9.42 9.32
C ASN A 198 -17.71 -8.28 10.11
N GLU A 199 -16.41 -8.38 10.38
CA GLU A 199 -15.67 -7.35 11.11
C GLU A 199 -15.69 -6.00 10.37
N TRP A 200 -15.53 -6.02 9.05
CA TRP A 200 -15.57 -4.81 8.24
C TRP A 200 -16.96 -4.17 8.23
N GLN A 201 -18.04 -4.96 8.18
CA GLN A 201 -19.39 -4.44 8.27
C GLN A 201 -19.66 -3.77 9.62
N ASP A 202 -19.18 -4.36 10.70
CA ASP A 202 -19.31 -3.79 12.04
C ASP A 202 -18.51 -2.48 12.17
N LEU A 203 -17.27 -2.46 11.68
CA LEU A 203 -16.47 -1.23 11.61
C LEU A 203 -17.20 -0.11 10.85
N ARG A 204 -17.85 -0.43 9.72
CA ARG A 204 -18.62 0.54 8.94
C ARG A 204 -19.86 1.04 9.69
N LYS A 205 -20.61 0.15 10.37
CA LYS A 205 -21.78 0.54 11.16
C LYS A 205 -21.40 1.51 12.27
N ILE A 206 -20.36 1.17 13.03
CA ILE A 206 -19.90 2.00 14.16
C ILE A 206 -19.42 3.37 13.65
N ARG A 207 -18.63 3.41 12.56
CA ARG A 207 -18.20 4.68 11.96
C ARG A 207 -19.38 5.54 11.51
N ASN A 208 -20.39 4.93 10.89
CA ASN A 208 -21.56 5.67 10.44
C ASN A 208 -22.36 6.30 11.60
N GLN A 209 -22.29 5.75 12.79
CA GLN A 209 -22.90 6.36 13.97
C GLN A 209 -22.25 7.71 14.33
N LEU A 210 -20.96 7.92 14.04
CA LEU A 210 -20.28 9.22 14.24
C LEU A 210 -20.85 10.35 13.37
N THR A 211 -21.49 10.02 12.24
CA THR A 211 -22.02 11.03 11.30
C THR A 211 -23.45 11.47 11.64
N HIS A 212 -24.08 10.83 12.61
CA HIS A 212 -25.37 11.26 13.11
C HIS A 212 -25.17 12.36 14.17
N GLU A 213 -26.05 13.37 14.17
CA GLU A 213 -26.00 14.55 15.03
C GLU A 213 -26.35 14.20 16.50
N TYR A 214 -25.49 13.44 17.17
CA TYR A 214 -25.59 13.13 18.59
C TYR A 214 -24.67 13.99 19.46
N GLU A 215 -24.17 15.13 18.94
CA GLU A 215 -23.22 15.98 19.65
C GLU A 215 -23.71 16.43 21.03
N ASP A 216 -25.03 16.50 21.23
CA ASP A 216 -25.66 16.91 22.50
C ASP A 216 -25.90 15.74 23.48
N ASP A 217 -25.70 14.46 23.08
CA ASP A 217 -25.87 13.29 23.95
C ASP A 217 -24.52 12.72 24.43
N ALA A 218 -24.10 13.15 25.62
CA ALA A 218 -22.85 12.73 26.22
C ALA A 218 -22.77 11.20 26.49
N ILE A 219 -23.92 10.54 26.75
CA ILE A 219 -23.93 9.10 27.00
C ILE A 219 -23.66 8.36 25.68
N GLU A 220 -24.37 8.75 24.63
CA GLU A 220 -24.25 8.11 23.32
C GLU A 220 -22.89 8.35 22.70
N MET A 221 -22.37 9.58 22.77
CA MET A 221 -21.01 9.91 22.29
C MET A 221 -19.92 9.13 23.03
N ALA A 222 -19.98 9.04 24.35
CA ALA A 222 -19.04 8.23 25.12
C ALA A 222 -19.08 6.74 24.69
N ASN A 223 -20.26 6.19 24.47
CA ASN A 223 -20.43 4.80 24.02
C ASN A 223 -19.85 4.57 22.62
N ILE A 224 -20.13 5.46 21.65
CA ILE A 224 -19.62 5.35 20.28
C ILE A 224 -18.08 5.44 20.27
N ILE A 225 -17.51 6.39 21.01
CA ILE A 225 -16.05 6.54 21.11
C ILE A 225 -15.42 5.28 21.72
N ASN A 226 -16.01 4.73 22.79
CA ASN A 226 -15.55 3.49 23.42
C ASN A 226 -15.59 2.30 22.44
N LEU A 227 -16.66 2.18 21.64
CA LEU A 227 -16.78 1.13 20.63
C LEU A 227 -15.69 1.24 19.57
N ILE A 228 -15.43 2.44 19.05
CA ILE A 228 -14.39 2.64 18.03
C ILE A 228 -13.01 2.41 18.63
N TYR A 229 -12.77 2.87 19.86
CA TYR A 229 -11.52 2.64 20.59
C TYR A 229 -11.22 1.15 20.75
N ALA A 230 -12.23 0.35 21.12
CA ALA A 230 -12.10 -1.10 21.25
C ALA A 230 -11.83 -1.84 19.92
N LYS A 231 -12.19 -1.23 18.77
CA LYS A 231 -12.01 -1.83 17.45
C LYS A 231 -10.64 -1.55 16.81
N LYS A 232 -9.73 -0.83 17.48
CA LYS A 232 -8.38 -0.51 16.99
C LYS A 232 -7.62 -1.76 16.53
N GLY A 233 -7.54 -2.77 17.39
CA GLY A 233 -6.81 -4.00 17.07
C GLY A 233 -7.39 -4.79 15.88
N ILE A 234 -8.70 -4.66 15.61
CA ILE A 234 -9.35 -5.35 14.49
C ILE A 234 -8.96 -4.72 13.17
N ILE A 235 -9.08 -3.38 13.02
CA ILE A 235 -8.72 -2.71 11.77
C ILE A 235 -7.22 -2.83 11.47
N GLU A 236 -6.38 -2.77 12.50
CA GLU A 236 -4.94 -2.98 12.40
C GLU A 236 -4.62 -4.39 11.92
N SER A 237 -5.23 -5.42 12.54
CA SER A 237 -5.02 -6.83 12.16
C SER A 237 -5.41 -7.08 10.71
N ILE A 238 -6.56 -6.59 10.26
CA ILE A 238 -6.98 -6.70 8.86
C ILE A 238 -5.93 -6.07 7.93
N TYR A 239 -5.49 -4.86 8.25
CA TYR A 239 -4.52 -4.14 7.44
C TYR A 239 -3.18 -4.87 7.35
N LEU A 240 -2.62 -5.26 8.51
CA LEU A 240 -1.30 -5.91 8.58
C LEU A 240 -1.30 -7.28 7.90
N THR A 241 -2.37 -8.08 8.07
CA THR A 241 -2.51 -9.38 7.39
C THR A 241 -2.52 -9.22 5.87
N ILE A 242 -3.27 -8.24 5.36
CA ILE A 242 -3.30 -7.95 3.91
C ILE A 242 -1.92 -7.51 3.40
N LYS A 243 -1.24 -6.66 4.15
CA LYS A 243 0.09 -6.15 3.79
C LYS A 243 1.14 -7.25 3.78
N GLU A 244 1.14 -8.10 4.80
CA GLU A 244 2.03 -9.25 4.91
C GLU A 244 1.84 -10.22 3.74
N LYS A 245 0.61 -10.61 3.46
CA LYS A 245 0.27 -11.47 2.32
C LYS A 245 0.68 -10.88 0.97
N TYR A 246 0.56 -9.58 0.80
CA TYR A 246 1.04 -8.91 -0.41
C TYR A 246 2.55 -9.07 -0.58
N TYR A 247 3.33 -8.84 0.48
CA TYR A 247 4.79 -8.93 0.40
C TYR A 247 5.29 -10.38 0.31
N GLU A 248 4.66 -11.34 0.99
CA GLU A 248 4.97 -12.77 0.82
C GLU A 248 4.85 -13.19 -0.66
N ASN A 249 3.76 -12.81 -1.31
CA ASN A 249 3.50 -13.18 -2.70
C ASN A 249 4.35 -12.38 -3.72
N THR A 250 4.90 -11.23 -3.33
CA THR A 250 5.78 -10.45 -4.20
C THR A 250 7.25 -10.83 -4.08
N GLN A 251 7.67 -11.36 -2.92
CA GLN A 251 9.05 -11.80 -2.70
C GLN A 251 9.36 -13.20 -3.26
N HIS A 252 8.35 -14.00 -3.60
CA HIS A 252 8.52 -15.35 -4.14
C HIS A 252 7.85 -15.58 -5.50
N PRO A 253 8.07 -14.75 -6.53
CA PRO A 253 7.47 -14.97 -7.85
C PRO A 253 8.04 -16.17 -8.62
N PHE A 254 8.93 -16.99 -8.01
CA PHE A 254 9.72 -18.02 -8.69
C PHE A 254 9.72 -19.40 -7.97
N LEU A 255 8.74 -19.69 -7.09
CA LEU A 255 8.61 -20.99 -6.43
C LEU A 255 7.51 -21.89 -7.03
N GLU A 256 7.03 -21.56 -8.24
CA GLU A 256 6.22 -22.48 -9.06
C GLU A 256 6.97 -22.86 -10.33
#